data_a84889fc83c6df2daecd0aeb5bb6aae6
#
_entry.id   a84889fc83c6df2daecd0aeb5bb6aae6
#
_cell.length_a   1.000
_cell.length_b   1.000
_cell.length_c   1.000
_cell.angle_alpha   90.00
_cell.angle_beta   90.00
_cell.angle_gamma   90.00
#
_symmetry.space_group_name_H-M   'P 1'
#
loop_
_entity.id
_entity.type
_entity.pdbx_description
1 polymer ?
#
loop_
_entity_poly.entity_id
_entity_poly.type
_entity_poly.pdbx_seq_one_letter_code
_entity_poly.pdbx_strand_id
1 'polypeptide(L)'
;MERGIVSFRRDVEGDWVARLECGHRQHVRHRPPFQLRPWVDDPDGRASRLGTLLQCPLCDRAEVPDDLGPVRASATWDEQTLPPAMLEAHRLGAARWAVLRVLAGRIRFVVIGESGASHLLAAGATRGIPPGVPHRLEVLGPVRLTIDFFSVPGSDRGPSSDEEGGEEGGDEPGEAPDGKFGDEGGDPACWAGLVCEACGAVVGPDPHHPGCPNAAAQAISEYDMT
;
A
#
# COMPACT_ATOMS: atom_id res chain seq x y z
N MET A 1 -10.61 7.61 -9.98
CA MET A 1 -9.52 8.15 -9.12
C MET A 1 -8.36 8.56 -9.99
N GLU A 2 -7.80 9.75 -9.78
CA GLU A 2 -6.61 10.18 -10.52
C GLU A 2 -5.35 9.59 -9.92
N ARG A 3 -4.39 9.21 -10.79
CA ARG A 3 -3.12 8.58 -10.41
C ARG A 3 -2.00 9.09 -11.31
N GLY A 4 -0.87 9.44 -10.71
CA GLY A 4 0.31 9.90 -11.45
C GLY A 4 0.96 8.81 -12.29
N ILE A 5 1.44 9.16 -13.47
CA ILE A 5 2.26 8.27 -14.30
C ILE A 5 3.67 8.20 -13.67
N VAL A 6 4.15 6.99 -13.41
CA VAL A 6 5.51 6.79 -12.84
C VAL A 6 6.51 6.22 -13.85
N SER A 7 6.04 5.53 -14.88
CA SER A 7 6.93 5.01 -15.93
C SER A 7 6.14 4.60 -17.18
N PHE A 8 6.87 4.37 -18.27
CA PHE A 8 6.35 3.80 -19.51
C PHE A 8 7.14 2.56 -19.89
N ARG A 9 6.46 1.59 -20.47
CA ARG A 9 7.09 0.40 -21.07
C ARG A 9 6.30 -0.03 -22.31
N ARG A 10 6.93 -0.84 -23.17
CA ARG A 10 6.21 -1.52 -24.24
C ARG A 10 5.67 -2.86 -23.73
N ASP A 11 4.49 -3.23 -24.17
CA ASP A 11 3.95 -4.57 -23.97
C ASP A 11 4.47 -5.54 -25.04
N VAL A 12 3.94 -6.76 -25.03
CA VAL A 12 4.32 -7.82 -25.99
C VAL A 12 3.87 -7.53 -27.42
N GLU A 13 2.89 -6.66 -27.60
CA GLU A 13 2.37 -6.22 -28.89
C GLU A 13 3.12 -4.97 -29.41
N GLY A 14 4.01 -4.40 -28.61
CA GLY A 14 4.78 -3.21 -28.92
C GLY A 14 4.06 -1.90 -28.61
N ASP A 15 2.87 -1.93 -28.02
CA ASP A 15 2.12 -0.77 -27.59
C ASP A 15 2.73 -0.15 -26.31
N TRP A 16 2.69 1.17 -26.19
CA TRP A 16 3.11 1.84 -24.97
C TRP A 16 2.08 1.71 -23.84
N VAL A 17 2.57 1.36 -22.67
CA VAL A 17 1.79 1.21 -21.44
C VAL A 17 2.36 2.13 -20.38
N ALA A 18 1.53 3.04 -19.86
CA ALA A 18 1.85 3.83 -18.69
C ALA A 18 1.62 3.00 -17.42
N ARG A 19 2.60 2.97 -16.51
CA ARG A 19 2.43 2.48 -15.14
C ARG A 19 2.05 3.66 -14.25
N LEU A 20 1.03 3.47 -13.44
CA LEU A 20 0.53 4.48 -12.50
C LEU A 20 1.13 4.23 -11.10
N GLU A 21 1.19 5.26 -10.28
CA GLU A 21 1.65 5.19 -8.89
C GLU A 21 0.92 4.15 -8.03
N CYS A 22 -0.34 3.86 -8.37
CA CYS A 22 -1.11 2.79 -7.75
C CYS A 22 -0.72 1.36 -8.20
N GLY A 23 0.23 1.21 -9.13
CA GLY A 23 0.65 -0.06 -9.71
C GLY A 23 -0.14 -0.49 -10.95
N HIS A 24 -1.31 0.06 -11.19
CA HIS A 24 -2.08 -0.26 -12.39
C HIS A 24 -1.40 0.22 -13.66
N ARG A 25 -1.78 -0.41 -14.77
CA ARG A 25 -1.23 -0.16 -16.10
C ARG A 25 -2.34 0.27 -17.04
N GLN A 26 -2.04 1.27 -17.87
CA GLN A 26 -2.96 1.75 -18.90
C GLN A 26 -2.23 1.88 -20.25
N HIS A 27 -2.84 1.35 -21.30
CA HIS A 27 -2.36 1.57 -22.65
C HIS A 27 -2.48 3.05 -23.03
N VAL A 28 -1.42 3.59 -23.57
CA VAL A 28 -1.36 4.94 -24.12
C VAL A 28 -0.92 4.82 -25.58
N ARG A 29 -1.87 5.00 -26.49
CA ARG A 29 -1.67 4.75 -27.92
C ARG A 29 -1.73 6.04 -28.72
N HIS A 30 -0.89 6.14 -29.76
CA HIS A 30 -1.04 7.14 -30.81
C HIS A 30 -1.58 6.44 -32.05
N ARG A 31 -2.87 6.63 -32.33
CA ARG A 31 -3.56 6.02 -33.49
C ARG A 31 -4.43 7.05 -34.19
N PRO A 32 -3.84 7.92 -35.03
CA PRO A 32 -4.61 8.88 -35.82
C PRO A 32 -5.66 8.20 -36.69
N PRO A 33 -6.81 8.83 -36.96
CA PRO A 33 -7.23 10.14 -36.47
C PRO A 33 -7.90 10.10 -35.09
N PHE A 34 -8.13 8.92 -34.50
CA PHE A 34 -8.96 8.76 -33.31
C PHE A 34 -8.24 9.03 -31.99
N GLN A 35 -6.92 8.76 -31.94
CA GLN A 35 -6.11 8.96 -30.73
C GLN A 35 -4.86 9.76 -31.07
N LEU A 36 -4.91 11.06 -30.79
CA LEU A 36 -3.81 11.99 -31.09
C LEU A 36 -2.92 12.17 -29.86
N ARG A 37 -1.91 11.31 -29.74
CA ARG A 37 -0.91 11.35 -28.66
C ARG A 37 0.51 11.17 -29.23
N PRO A 38 0.97 12.09 -30.11
CA PRO A 38 2.29 11.95 -30.74
C PRO A 38 3.45 11.87 -29.76
N TRP A 39 3.28 12.47 -28.57
CA TRP A 39 4.26 12.44 -27.49
C TRP A 39 4.58 11.02 -27.00
N VAL A 40 3.70 10.03 -27.24
CA VAL A 40 3.93 8.67 -26.75
C VAL A 40 5.05 7.95 -27.50
N ASP A 41 5.29 8.31 -28.74
CA ASP A 41 6.36 7.73 -29.58
C ASP A 41 7.70 8.42 -29.40
N ASP A 42 7.70 9.61 -28.81
CA ASP A 42 8.91 10.41 -28.53
C ASP A 42 9.40 10.17 -27.08
N PRO A 43 10.71 9.89 -26.84
CA PRO A 43 11.27 9.74 -25.50
C PRO A 43 11.07 10.96 -24.60
N ASP A 44 11.35 12.16 -25.10
CA ASP A 44 11.21 13.41 -24.35
C ASP A 44 9.73 13.72 -24.08
N GLY A 45 8.88 13.39 -25.05
CA GLY A 45 7.43 13.47 -24.91
C GLY A 45 6.92 12.58 -23.76
N ARG A 46 7.42 11.34 -23.63
CA ARG A 46 7.09 10.47 -22.50
C ARG A 46 7.65 11.00 -21.18
N ALA A 47 8.91 11.44 -21.17
CA ALA A 47 9.53 12.00 -19.96
C ALA A 47 8.75 13.19 -19.42
N SER A 48 8.27 14.09 -20.28
CA SER A 48 7.46 15.25 -19.91
C SER A 48 6.09 14.88 -19.32
N ARG A 49 5.67 13.62 -19.43
CA ARG A 49 4.38 13.12 -18.93
C ARG A 49 4.49 12.35 -17.61
N LEU A 50 5.68 12.15 -17.07
CA LEU A 50 5.83 11.60 -15.74
C LEU A 50 5.17 12.54 -14.72
N GLY A 51 4.46 11.98 -13.75
CA GLY A 51 3.67 12.74 -12.78
C GLY A 51 2.31 13.23 -13.28
N THR A 52 2.04 13.20 -14.61
CA THR A 52 0.71 13.58 -15.14
C THR A 52 -0.37 12.64 -14.58
N LEU A 53 -1.45 13.24 -14.09
CA LEU A 53 -2.58 12.48 -13.53
C LEU A 53 -3.43 11.85 -14.63
N LEU A 54 -3.72 10.57 -14.48
CA LEU A 54 -4.66 9.83 -15.30
C LEU A 54 -5.77 9.22 -14.44
N GLN A 55 -7.00 9.21 -14.97
CA GLN A 55 -8.08 8.46 -14.32
C GLN A 55 -7.77 6.98 -14.33
N CYS A 56 -7.84 6.33 -13.16
CA CYS A 56 -7.63 4.90 -13.01
C CYS A 56 -8.95 4.20 -12.66
N PRO A 57 -9.68 3.66 -13.65
CA PRO A 57 -10.95 2.95 -13.41
C PRO A 57 -10.80 1.71 -12.53
N LEU A 58 -9.61 1.08 -12.52
CA LEU A 58 -9.33 -0.09 -11.70
C LEU A 58 -9.29 0.28 -10.21
N CYS A 59 -8.70 1.45 -9.86
CA CYS A 59 -8.79 1.98 -8.50
C CYS A 59 -10.24 2.29 -8.10
N ASP A 60 -11.05 2.84 -9.02
CA ASP A 60 -12.46 3.14 -8.74
C ASP A 60 -13.25 1.88 -8.39
N ARG A 61 -12.92 0.74 -9.01
CA ARG A 61 -13.50 -0.57 -8.73
C ARG A 61 -12.81 -1.31 -7.57
N ALA A 62 -11.78 -0.72 -6.96
CA ALA A 62 -10.95 -1.36 -5.92
C ALA A 62 -10.33 -2.70 -6.40
N GLU A 63 -10.04 -2.82 -7.68
CA GLU A 63 -9.30 -3.95 -8.25
C GLU A 63 -7.84 -3.86 -7.82
N VAL A 64 -7.29 -4.97 -7.34
CA VAL A 64 -5.90 -5.02 -6.84
C VAL A 64 -4.98 -5.36 -8.00
N PRO A 65 -3.87 -4.63 -8.23
CA PRO A 65 -2.88 -5.00 -9.26
C PRO A 65 -2.29 -6.39 -9.01
N ASP A 66 -2.00 -7.13 -10.09
CA ASP A 66 -1.50 -8.51 -10.02
C ASP A 66 -0.04 -8.62 -9.56
N ASP A 67 0.75 -7.55 -9.70
CA ASP A 67 2.20 -7.53 -9.46
C ASP A 67 2.63 -6.85 -8.17
N LEU A 68 1.74 -6.80 -7.17
CA LEU A 68 2.08 -6.23 -5.86
C LEU A 68 2.99 -7.16 -5.05
N GLY A 69 3.99 -6.57 -4.37
CA GLY A 69 4.79 -7.27 -3.38
C GLY A 69 4.04 -7.40 -2.05
N PRO A 70 3.98 -8.60 -1.43
CA PRO A 70 3.42 -8.74 -0.10
C PRO A 70 4.31 -8.03 0.92
N VAL A 71 3.69 -7.29 1.85
CA VAL A 71 4.38 -6.62 2.96
C VAL A 71 4.15 -7.38 4.24
N ARG A 72 2.88 -7.60 4.59
CA ARG A 72 2.47 -8.36 5.77
C ARG A 72 1.00 -8.74 5.71
N ALA A 73 0.62 -9.73 6.53
CA ALA A 73 -0.75 -10.04 6.87
C ALA A 73 -1.03 -9.60 8.32
N SER A 74 -2.23 -9.16 8.62
CA SER A 74 -2.65 -8.93 10.00
C SER A 74 -2.93 -10.25 10.71
N ALA A 75 -3.02 -10.21 12.05
CA ALA A 75 -3.71 -11.23 12.82
C ALA A 75 -5.19 -11.28 12.38
N THR A 76 -5.88 -12.34 12.77
CA THR A 76 -7.34 -12.37 12.67
C THR A 76 -7.92 -11.49 13.77
N TRP A 77 -8.69 -10.48 13.40
CA TRP A 77 -9.39 -9.60 14.33
C TRP A 77 -10.88 -9.95 14.41
N ASP A 78 -11.44 -9.67 15.55
CA ASP A 78 -12.88 -9.69 15.80
C ASP A 78 -13.36 -8.30 16.24
N GLU A 79 -14.62 -8.17 16.62
CA GLU A 79 -15.22 -6.90 17.04
C GLU A 79 -14.59 -6.30 18.31
N GLN A 80 -13.84 -7.08 19.10
CA GLN A 80 -13.20 -6.66 20.35
C GLN A 80 -11.72 -6.35 20.13
N THR A 81 -11.08 -7.05 19.20
CA THR A 81 -9.63 -6.95 18.93
C THR A 81 -9.30 -6.10 17.72
N LEU A 82 -10.32 -5.66 16.96
CA LEU A 82 -10.11 -4.75 15.82
C LEU A 82 -9.54 -3.42 16.31
N PRO A 83 -8.36 -2.99 15.79
CA PRO A 83 -7.74 -1.75 16.22
C PRO A 83 -8.67 -0.55 16.08
N PRO A 84 -8.79 0.32 17.11
CA PRO A 84 -9.66 1.50 17.07
C PRO A 84 -9.41 2.41 15.87
N ALA A 85 -8.16 2.55 15.44
CA ALA A 85 -7.80 3.33 14.25
C ALA A 85 -8.50 2.85 12.96
N MET A 86 -8.93 1.59 12.89
CA MET A 86 -9.69 1.07 11.74
C MET A 86 -11.14 1.54 11.75
N LEU A 87 -11.67 1.94 12.91
CA LEU A 87 -13.03 2.46 13.05
C LEU A 87 -13.11 3.95 12.78
N GLU A 88 -11.98 4.63 12.77
CA GLU A 88 -11.85 6.04 12.46
C GLU A 88 -11.46 6.26 10.99
N ALA A 89 -11.58 7.51 10.54
CA ALA A 89 -11.16 7.90 9.21
C ALA A 89 -9.65 7.77 9.06
N HIS A 90 -9.19 6.88 8.23
CA HIS A 90 -7.77 6.69 7.90
C HIS A 90 -7.58 6.40 6.42
N ARG A 91 -6.33 6.38 5.96
CA ARG A 91 -5.96 6.07 4.58
C ARG A 91 -4.63 5.32 4.54
N LEU A 92 -4.45 4.49 3.54
CA LEU A 92 -3.16 3.88 3.27
C LEU A 92 -2.19 4.92 2.68
N GLY A 93 -0.91 4.76 2.95
CA GLY A 93 0.14 5.56 2.33
C GLY A 93 0.18 5.40 0.80
N ALA A 94 0.95 6.28 0.15
CA ALA A 94 1.18 6.19 -1.29
C ALA A 94 1.76 4.81 -1.66
N ALA A 95 1.33 4.27 -2.80
CA ALA A 95 1.75 2.97 -3.31
C ALA A 95 1.52 1.77 -2.35
N ARG A 96 0.70 1.92 -1.31
CA ARG A 96 0.31 0.83 -0.41
C ARG A 96 -1.13 0.40 -0.69
N TRP A 97 -1.30 -0.91 -0.86
CA TRP A 97 -2.60 -1.55 -1.00
C TRP A 97 -2.90 -2.40 0.22
N ALA A 98 -4.18 -2.60 0.50
CA ALA A 98 -4.60 -3.65 1.42
C ALA A 98 -5.75 -4.47 0.82
N VAL A 99 -5.90 -5.68 1.32
CA VAL A 99 -7.00 -6.59 0.97
C VAL A 99 -7.69 -7.03 2.26
N LEU A 100 -8.88 -6.49 2.47
CA LEU A 100 -9.77 -6.89 3.57
C LEU A 100 -10.47 -8.20 3.21
N ARG A 101 -10.43 -9.19 4.08
CA ARG A 101 -11.15 -10.47 3.96
C ARG A 101 -12.05 -10.67 5.18
N VAL A 102 -13.34 -10.85 4.95
CA VAL A 102 -14.30 -11.19 6.02
C VAL A 102 -14.39 -12.70 6.14
N LEU A 103 -13.97 -13.24 7.27
CA LEU A 103 -13.96 -14.67 7.54
C LEU A 103 -15.31 -15.15 8.13
N ALA A 104 -15.94 -14.30 8.95
CA ALA A 104 -17.25 -14.56 9.55
C ALA A 104 -17.99 -13.25 9.85
N GLY A 105 -19.31 -13.30 9.92
CA GLY A 105 -20.13 -12.13 10.24
C GLY A 105 -20.25 -11.13 9.10
N ARG A 106 -20.39 -9.85 9.44
CA ARG A 106 -20.57 -8.74 8.50
C ARG A 106 -19.90 -7.47 9.01
N ILE A 107 -19.34 -6.69 8.09
CA ILE A 107 -18.77 -5.38 8.38
C ILE A 107 -19.14 -4.41 7.26
N ARG A 108 -19.28 -3.13 7.58
CA ARG A 108 -19.45 -2.08 6.56
C ARG A 108 -18.13 -1.38 6.33
N PHE A 109 -17.69 -1.35 5.07
CA PHE A 109 -16.57 -0.55 4.61
C PHE A 109 -17.09 0.78 4.06
N VAL A 110 -16.67 1.90 4.64
CA VAL A 110 -17.15 3.24 4.28
C VAL A 110 -16.00 4.01 3.66
N VAL A 111 -16.19 4.46 2.41
CA VAL A 111 -15.29 5.41 1.73
C VAL A 111 -15.67 6.82 2.17
N ILE A 112 -14.68 7.58 2.63
CA ILE A 112 -14.88 8.96 3.09
C ILE A 112 -14.49 9.91 1.96
N GLY A 113 -15.39 10.84 1.63
CA GLY A 113 -15.22 11.80 0.55
C GLY A 113 -16.52 12.07 -0.20
N GLU A 114 -16.44 12.74 -1.33
CA GLU A 114 -17.61 13.17 -2.11
C GLU A 114 -18.53 12.01 -2.54
N SER A 115 -17.96 10.84 -2.83
CA SER A 115 -18.76 9.68 -3.23
C SER A 115 -19.59 9.08 -2.08
N GLY A 116 -19.12 9.23 -0.82
CA GLY A 116 -19.76 8.68 0.37
C GLY A 116 -20.11 7.17 0.27
N ALA A 117 -19.43 6.44 -0.62
CA ALA A 117 -19.78 5.06 -0.92
C ALA A 117 -19.60 4.17 0.30
N SER A 118 -20.57 3.29 0.55
CA SER A 118 -20.46 2.28 1.58
C SER A 118 -20.75 0.89 1.02
N HIS A 119 -20.02 -0.11 1.51
CA HIS A 119 -20.10 -1.48 1.05
C HIS A 119 -20.33 -2.41 2.24
N LEU A 120 -21.41 -3.16 2.21
CA LEU A 120 -21.64 -4.23 3.18
C LEU A 120 -20.87 -5.47 2.73
N LEU A 121 -19.96 -5.94 3.55
CA LEU A 121 -19.13 -7.12 3.30
C LEU A 121 -19.57 -8.22 4.27
N ALA A 122 -19.94 -9.39 3.74
CA ALA A 122 -20.32 -10.56 4.50
C ALA A 122 -19.20 -11.63 4.47
N ALA A 123 -19.36 -12.67 5.26
CA ALA A 123 -18.42 -13.80 5.28
C ALA A 123 -18.12 -14.32 3.86
N GLY A 124 -16.84 -14.52 3.57
CA GLY A 124 -16.30 -14.88 2.24
C GLY A 124 -16.03 -13.69 1.33
N ALA A 125 -16.50 -12.49 1.66
CA ALA A 125 -16.22 -11.31 0.85
C ALA A 125 -14.76 -10.85 1.01
N THR A 126 -14.22 -10.36 -0.11
CA THR A 126 -12.89 -9.75 -0.19
C THR A 126 -13.00 -8.38 -0.85
N ARG A 127 -12.25 -7.39 -0.34
CA ARG A 127 -12.23 -6.04 -0.91
C ARG A 127 -10.82 -5.48 -0.95
N GLY A 128 -10.39 -5.00 -2.12
CA GLY A 128 -9.20 -4.19 -2.27
C GLY A 128 -9.39 -2.79 -1.67
N ILE A 129 -8.34 -2.26 -1.08
CA ILE A 129 -8.27 -0.91 -0.52
C ILE A 129 -7.15 -0.17 -1.25
N PRO A 130 -7.49 0.78 -2.14
CA PRO A 130 -6.48 1.51 -2.91
C PRO A 130 -5.66 2.48 -2.05
N PRO A 131 -4.44 2.83 -2.48
CA PRO A 131 -3.62 3.87 -1.85
C PRO A 131 -4.35 5.20 -1.70
N GLY A 132 -4.14 5.89 -0.59
CA GLY A 132 -4.59 7.26 -0.38
C GLY A 132 -6.10 7.46 -0.26
N VAL A 133 -6.92 6.41 -0.32
CA VAL A 133 -8.38 6.50 -0.21
C VAL A 133 -8.79 6.57 1.26
N PRO A 134 -9.38 7.68 1.73
CA PRO A 134 -9.86 7.76 3.09
C PRO A 134 -11.05 6.81 3.31
N HIS A 135 -11.00 6.02 4.36
CA HIS A 135 -12.01 5.03 4.67
C HIS A 135 -12.07 4.71 6.16
N ARG A 136 -13.10 4.00 6.57
CA ARG A 136 -13.24 3.41 7.91
C ARG A 136 -14.06 2.12 7.84
N LEU A 137 -13.98 1.34 8.90
CA LEU A 137 -14.82 0.17 9.12
C LEU A 137 -15.92 0.48 10.14
N GLU A 138 -17.11 -0.06 9.93
CA GLU A 138 -18.21 -0.01 10.90
C GLU A 138 -18.60 -1.43 11.26
N VAL A 139 -18.43 -1.78 12.54
CA VAL A 139 -18.80 -3.09 13.08
C VAL A 139 -20.33 -3.17 13.22
N LEU A 140 -20.92 -4.22 12.65
CA LEU A 140 -22.38 -4.42 12.64
C LEU A 140 -22.82 -5.59 13.52
N GLY A 141 -21.95 -6.09 14.39
CA GLY A 141 -22.15 -7.26 15.24
C GLY A 141 -20.93 -8.18 15.18
N PRO A 142 -21.02 -9.41 15.68
CA PRO A 142 -19.90 -10.34 15.69
C PRO A 142 -19.29 -10.51 14.30
N VAL A 143 -17.97 -10.32 14.19
CA VAL A 143 -17.23 -10.37 12.93
C VAL A 143 -15.85 -10.99 13.15
N ARG A 144 -15.31 -11.66 12.13
CA ARG A 144 -13.91 -12.06 12.06
C ARG A 144 -13.35 -11.68 10.69
N LEU A 145 -12.21 -11.04 10.68
CA LEU A 145 -11.59 -10.54 9.44
C LEU A 145 -10.06 -10.55 9.51
N THR A 146 -9.42 -10.48 8.35
CA THR A 146 -7.98 -10.24 8.18
C THR A 146 -7.76 -9.13 7.17
N ILE A 147 -6.61 -8.47 7.26
CA ILE A 147 -6.17 -7.48 6.28
C ILE A 147 -4.74 -7.83 5.85
N ASP A 148 -4.56 -8.09 4.56
CA ASP A 148 -3.24 -8.31 3.95
C ASP A 148 -2.76 -7.01 3.31
N PHE A 149 -1.52 -6.63 3.57
CA PHE A 149 -0.92 -5.40 3.07
C PHE A 149 0.11 -5.69 1.97
N PHE A 150 0.13 -4.83 0.95
CA PHE A 150 0.98 -4.97 -0.22
C PHE A 150 1.62 -3.63 -0.59
N SER A 151 2.76 -3.69 -1.29
CA SER A 151 3.41 -2.52 -1.88
C SER A 151 3.48 -2.61 -3.41
N VAL A 152 3.44 -1.47 -4.06
CA VAL A 152 3.74 -1.36 -5.48
C VAL A 152 5.26 -1.54 -5.66
N PRO A 153 5.74 -2.50 -6.46
CA PRO A 153 7.17 -2.72 -6.66
C PRO A 153 7.88 -1.47 -7.16
N GLY A 154 9.04 -1.16 -6.54
CA GLY A 154 9.85 -0.01 -6.90
C GLY A 154 9.42 1.32 -6.29
N SER A 155 8.36 1.35 -5.48
CA SER A 155 7.91 2.56 -4.79
C SER A 155 8.76 2.96 -3.59
N ASP A 156 9.57 2.04 -3.08
CA ASP A 156 10.45 2.27 -1.92
C ASP A 156 11.79 2.92 -2.31
N ARG A 157 12.02 3.18 -3.61
CA ARG A 157 13.16 3.98 -4.06
C ARG A 157 12.72 5.44 -4.11
N GLY A 158 13.18 6.23 -3.15
CA GLY A 158 13.22 7.68 -3.27
C GLY A 158 13.94 8.08 -4.56
N PRO A 159 13.86 9.35 -5.01
CA PRO A 159 14.53 9.78 -6.22
C PRO A 159 16.03 9.45 -6.09
N SER A 160 16.48 8.46 -6.86
CA SER A 160 17.90 8.13 -6.99
C SER A 160 18.59 9.29 -7.69
N SER A 161 19.32 10.06 -6.93
CA SER A 161 20.39 10.88 -7.45
C SER A 161 21.57 9.96 -7.77
N ASP A 162 21.56 9.28 -8.90
CA ASP A 162 22.74 8.63 -9.46
C ASP A 162 22.50 8.35 -10.96
N GLU A 163 22.75 9.37 -11.76
CA GLU A 163 23.26 9.19 -13.11
C GLU A 163 24.50 10.07 -13.22
N GLU A 164 25.67 9.51 -12.95
CA GLU A 164 26.90 9.87 -13.65
C GLU A 164 27.87 8.69 -13.64
N GLY A 165 28.06 8.15 -14.79
CA GLY A 165 29.26 7.82 -15.52
C GLY A 165 30.37 6.97 -14.90
N GLY A 166 30.71 5.88 -15.60
CA GLY A 166 32.09 5.63 -15.98
C GLY A 166 32.86 4.55 -15.22
N GLU A 167 33.11 3.47 -15.98
CA GLU A 167 34.36 2.71 -16.10
C GLU A 167 34.89 1.82 -14.98
N GLU A 168 34.88 0.55 -15.31
CA GLU A 168 35.84 -0.55 -15.15
C GLU A 168 36.77 -0.65 -13.92
N GLY A 169 36.76 -1.82 -13.29
CA GLY A 169 37.96 -2.43 -12.77
C GLY A 169 37.95 -2.96 -11.34
N GLY A 170 38.10 -4.27 -11.15
CA GLY A 170 38.77 -4.82 -9.99
C GLY A 170 37.97 -5.70 -9.06
N ASP A 171 38.18 -7.00 -9.20
CA ASP A 171 37.99 -8.05 -8.21
C ASP A 171 38.54 -7.68 -6.83
N GLU A 172 37.75 -7.89 -5.78
CA GLU A 172 38.14 -8.63 -4.58
C GLU A 172 36.96 -8.78 -3.60
N PRO A 173 36.85 -9.89 -2.85
CA PRO A 173 35.70 -10.17 -1.99
C PRO A 173 35.89 -9.54 -0.61
N GLY A 174 35.05 -8.58 -0.27
CA GLY A 174 35.03 -7.87 1.00
C GLY A 174 33.73 -8.12 1.78
N GLU A 175 33.91 -8.51 3.01
CA GLU A 175 33.02 -8.66 4.16
C GLU A 175 31.69 -7.88 4.08
N ALA A 176 30.62 -8.58 4.47
CA ALA A 176 29.29 -8.02 4.65
C ALA A 176 29.28 -6.95 5.77
N PRO A 177 28.78 -5.74 5.50
CA PRO A 177 28.48 -4.79 6.57
C PRO A 177 27.09 -5.05 7.14
N ASP A 178 27.01 -5.08 8.47
CA ASP A 178 25.79 -5.03 9.25
C ASP A 178 24.85 -3.92 8.77
N GLY A 179 23.77 -4.33 8.10
CA GLY A 179 22.75 -3.40 7.61
C GLY A 179 21.88 -2.89 8.74
N LYS A 180 22.20 -1.70 9.23
CA LYS A 180 21.21 -0.85 9.89
C LYS A 180 20.18 -0.45 8.85
N PHE A 181 18.98 -1.03 8.94
CA PHE A 181 17.81 -0.56 8.21
C PHE A 181 17.49 0.85 8.70
N GLY A 182 17.83 1.85 7.91
CA GLY A 182 17.38 3.22 8.07
C GLY A 182 15.89 3.29 7.78
N ASP A 183 15.15 3.67 8.81
CA ASP A 183 13.74 4.04 8.78
C ASP A 183 13.62 5.40 8.09
N GLU A 184 13.26 5.43 6.80
CA GLU A 184 12.73 6.66 6.18
C GLU A 184 11.72 6.30 5.10
N GLY A 185 10.41 6.52 5.38
CA GLY A 185 9.46 6.71 4.31
C GLY A 185 8.11 6.00 4.35
N GLY A 186 7.47 5.91 5.49
CA GLY A 186 6.03 5.64 5.57
C GLY A 186 5.35 6.77 6.33
N ASP A 187 4.22 7.28 5.83
CA ASP A 187 3.43 8.26 6.56
C ASP A 187 3.05 7.70 7.94
N PRO A 188 3.54 8.26 9.05
CA PRO A 188 3.31 7.75 10.40
C PRO A 188 1.83 7.65 10.76
N ALA A 189 0.97 8.42 10.09
CA ALA A 189 -0.45 8.51 10.40
C ALA A 189 -1.22 7.20 10.22
N CYS A 190 -0.75 6.28 9.33
CA CYS A 190 -1.42 4.98 9.14
C CYS A 190 -0.97 3.89 10.14
N TRP A 191 0.14 4.12 10.82
CA TRP A 191 0.81 3.11 11.64
C TRP A 191 0.94 3.50 13.10
N ALA A 192 0.81 4.79 13.40
CA ALA A 192 0.88 5.29 14.76
C ALA A 192 -0.23 4.61 15.60
N GLY A 193 0.17 3.73 16.49
CA GLY A 193 -0.71 2.93 17.34
C GLY A 193 -1.04 1.52 16.83
N LEU A 194 -0.63 1.15 15.59
CA LEU A 194 -0.81 -0.23 15.09
C LEU A 194 0.47 -1.06 15.13
N VAL A 195 1.62 -0.40 15.24
CA VAL A 195 2.92 -1.06 15.24
C VAL A 195 3.78 -0.48 16.36
N CYS A 196 4.45 -1.34 17.11
CA CYS A 196 5.43 -0.89 18.08
C CYS A 196 6.62 -0.24 17.37
N GLU A 197 6.88 1.04 17.66
CA GLU A 197 7.98 1.80 17.04
C GLU A 197 9.36 1.18 17.33
N ALA A 198 9.50 0.43 18.44
CA ALA A 198 10.77 -0.13 18.84
C ALA A 198 11.08 -1.50 18.23
N CYS A 199 10.07 -2.32 17.86
CA CYS A 199 10.32 -3.68 17.36
C CYS A 199 9.48 -4.05 16.13
N GLY A 200 8.64 -3.13 15.62
CA GLY A 200 7.79 -3.41 14.47
C GLY A 200 6.66 -4.42 14.70
N ALA A 201 6.50 -4.92 15.92
CA ALA A 201 5.39 -5.82 16.24
C ALA A 201 4.06 -5.08 16.19
N VAL A 202 3.01 -5.74 15.69
CA VAL A 202 1.65 -5.20 15.71
C VAL A 202 1.21 -5.05 17.17
N VAL A 203 0.73 -3.87 17.55
CA VAL A 203 0.17 -3.62 18.88
C VAL A 203 -1.15 -4.41 18.96
N GLY A 204 -1.14 -5.51 19.68
CA GLY A 204 -2.24 -6.47 19.83
C GLY A 204 -1.94 -7.43 20.98
N PRO A 205 -2.78 -8.48 21.16
CA PRO A 205 -2.61 -9.45 22.25
C PRO A 205 -1.33 -10.30 22.13
N ASP A 206 -0.65 -10.27 20.98
CA ASP A 206 0.61 -10.98 20.80
C ASP A 206 1.76 -10.24 21.49
N PRO A 207 2.65 -10.96 22.19
CA PRO A 207 3.76 -10.33 22.91
C PRO A 207 4.73 -9.68 21.94
N HIS A 208 5.28 -8.54 22.35
CA HIS A 208 6.42 -7.90 21.66
C HIS A 208 7.60 -8.88 21.54
N HIS A 209 8.46 -8.68 20.53
CA HIS A 209 9.70 -9.48 20.40
C HIS A 209 10.53 -9.45 21.68
N PRO A 210 11.18 -10.56 22.06
CA PRO A 210 12.08 -10.61 23.21
C PRO A 210 13.13 -9.50 23.13
N GLY A 211 13.20 -8.64 24.18
CA GLY A 211 14.13 -7.52 24.23
C GLY A 211 13.56 -6.18 23.76
N CYS A 212 12.31 -6.12 23.36
CA CYS A 212 11.65 -4.85 23.05
C CYS A 212 11.48 -4.01 24.33
N PRO A 213 11.88 -2.72 24.35
CA PRO A 213 11.71 -1.85 25.53
C PRO A 213 10.24 -1.67 25.92
N ASN A 214 9.31 -1.88 24.98
CA ASN A 214 7.86 -1.77 25.22
C ASN A 214 7.22 -3.11 25.67
N ALA A 215 7.97 -4.20 25.72
CA ALA A 215 7.45 -5.49 26.21
C ALA A 215 7.06 -5.47 27.69
N ALA A 216 7.66 -4.60 28.49
CA ALA A 216 7.37 -4.46 29.92
C ALA A 216 6.10 -3.64 30.23
N ALA A 217 5.59 -2.85 29.29
CA ALA A 217 4.41 -2.00 29.52
C ALA A 217 3.09 -2.80 29.53
N GLN A 218 3.05 -3.99 28.95
CA GLN A 218 1.87 -4.86 28.95
C GLN A 218 1.70 -5.67 30.23
N ALA A 219 2.75 -5.87 31.01
CA ALA A 219 2.71 -6.66 32.26
C ALA A 219 2.08 -5.93 33.45
N ILE A 220 1.79 -4.63 33.36
CA ILE A 220 1.32 -3.83 34.49
C ILE A 220 -0.23 -3.68 34.50
N SER A 221 -0.91 -4.03 33.41
CA SER A 221 -2.38 -3.86 33.29
C SER A 221 -3.20 -4.99 33.94
N GLU A 222 -2.58 -6.07 34.40
CA GLU A 222 -3.33 -7.20 35.00
C GLU A 222 -3.33 -7.24 36.55
N TYR A 223 -2.76 -6.23 37.23
CA TYR A 223 -2.57 -6.29 38.70
C TYR A 223 -3.34 -5.24 39.51
N ASP A 224 -4.31 -4.53 38.95
CA ASP A 224 -5.10 -3.55 39.72
C ASP A 224 -6.62 -3.73 39.54
N MET A 225 -7.11 -4.95 39.82
CA MET A 225 -8.50 -5.22 40.10
C MET A 225 -8.62 -6.36 41.11
N THR A 226 -8.30 -6.05 42.37
CA THR A 226 -8.79 -6.75 43.56
C THR A 226 -9.23 -5.75 44.63
#